data_6fe552c53a3f8210aabfe109029de8a8
#
_entry.id   6fe552c53a3f8210aabfe109029de8a8
#
_cell.length_a   1.000
_cell.length_b   1.000
_cell.length_c   1.000
_cell.angle_alpha   90.00
_cell.angle_beta   90.00
_cell.angle_gamma   90.00
#
_symmetry.space_group_name_H-M   'P 1'
#
loop_
_entity.id
_entity.type
_entity.pdbx_description
1 polymer ?
#
loop_
_entity_poly.entity_id
_entity_poly.type
_entity_poly.pdbx_seq_one_letter_code
_entity_poly.pdbx_strand_id
1 'polypeptide(L)'
;MRTATVIVTTLVVAAFVAVGAQTPGFKRTVVQQADISAPGREVVQAVGEFQPGASPGRHTHAGEEVGYVLEGTLSVEQGDKPAVVFKAGQGFVIPAGQIHNATNTGSGIARILATYIVEKGKPLTTPAAK
;
A
#
# COMPACT_ATOMS: atom_id res chain seq x y z
N MET A 1 -13.79 -2.22 57.64
CA MET A 1 -14.06 -2.62 56.24
C MET A 1 -13.09 -1.86 55.36
N ARG A 2 -12.16 -2.58 54.71
CA ARG A 2 -11.22 -1.95 53.74
C ARG A 2 -11.75 -2.23 52.35
N THR A 3 -12.19 -1.20 51.63
CA THR A 3 -12.62 -1.27 50.25
C THR A 3 -11.38 -1.32 49.36
N ALA A 4 -11.17 -2.44 48.68
CA ALA A 4 -10.11 -2.55 47.67
C ALA A 4 -10.60 -1.96 46.33
N THR A 5 -9.94 -0.88 45.90
CA THR A 5 -10.19 -0.29 44.59
C THR A 5 -9.41 -1.08 43.54
N VAL A 6 -10.13 -1.77 42.66
CA VAL A 6 -9.54 -2.46 41.49
C VAL A 6 -9.35 -1.44 40.39
N ILE A 7 -8.09 -1.12 40.07
CA ILE A 7 -7.75 -0.30 38.91
C ILE A 7 -7.64 -1.24 37.69
N VAL A 8 -8.61 -1.15 36.80
CA VAL A 8 -8.56 -1.84 35.49
C VAL A 8 -7.74 -0.98 34.54
N THR A 9 -6.50 -1.37 34.29
CA THR A 9 -5.65 -0.73 33.29
C THR A 9 -5.98 -1.31 31.92
N THR A 10 -6.69 -0.56 31.10
CA THR A 10 -6.97 -0.96 29.71
C THR A 10 -5.69 -0.76 28.88
N LEU A 11 -5.05 -1.85 28.51
CA LEU A 11 -3.89 -1.84 27.62
C LEU A 11 -4.39 -1.63 26.18
N VAL A 12 -4.26 -0.42 25.65
CA VAL A 12 -4.49 -0.14 24.22
C VAL A 12 -3.27 -0.66 23.46
N VAL A 13 -3.40 -1.84 22.87
CA VAL A 13 -2.41 -2.39 21.93
C VAL A 13 -2.60 -1.67 20.60
N ALA A 14 -1.83 -0.64 20.33
CA ALA A 14 -1.72 -0.06 19.00
C ALA A 14 -1.00 -1.07 18.11
N ALA A 15 -1.73 -1.73 17.21
CA ALA A 15 -1.16 -2.57 16.19
C ALA A 15 -0.41 -1.67 15.18
N PHE A 16 0.91 -1.55 15.34
CA PHE A 16 1.76 -0.96 14.32
C PHE A 16 1.78 -1.91 13.12
N VAL A 17 1.17 -1.50 12.01
CA VAL A 17 1.42 -2.14 10.71
C VAL A 17 2.90 -1.91 10.41
N ALA A 18 3.69 -2.98 10.39
CA ALA A 18 5.08 -2.92 9.98
C ALA A 18 5.14 -2.45 8.51
N VAL A 19 5.47 -1.18 8.33
CA VAL A 19 5.82 -0.66 7.00
C VAL A 19 7.15 -1.31 6.65
N GLY A 20 7.14 -2.25 5.72
CA GLY A 20 8.37 -2.89 5.22
C GLY A 20 9.40 -1.84 4.81
N ALA A 21 10.70 -2.20 4.88
CA ALA A 21 11.80 -1.31 4.54
C ALA A 21 11.52 -0.62 3.19
N GLN A 22 11.57 0.73 3.17
CA GLN A 22 11.34 1.50 1.95
C GLN A 22 12.55 1.35 1.02
N THR A 23 12.31 1.07 -0.26
CA THR A 23 13.36 1.05 -1.26
C THR A 23 13.88 2.46 -1.56
N PRO A 24 15.17 2.63 -1.90
CA PRO A 24 15.70 3.95 -2.23
C PRO A 24 14.87 4.66 -3.29
N GLY A 25 14.54 5.93 -3.05
CA GLY A 25 13.75 6.76 -3.97
C GLY A 25 12.25 6.49 -3.99
N PHE A 26 11.75 5.48 -3.29
CA PHE A 26 10.33 5.21 -3.10
C PHE A 26 9.91 5.44 -1.66
N LYS A 27 8.81 6.17 -1.46
CA LYS A 27 8.21 6.41 -0.16
C LYS A 27 6.71 6.14 -0.21
N ARG A 28 6.19 5.41 0.77
CA ARG A 28 4.74 5.22 0.97
C ARG A 28 4.34 5.89 2.28
N THR A 29 3.32 6.74 2.22
CA THR A 29 2.74 7.41 3.40
C THR A 29 1.27 7.04 3.51
N VAL A 30 0.89 6.33 4.58
CA VAL A 30 -0.51 6.00 4.85
C VAL A 30 -1.27 7.27 5.20
N VAL A 31 -2.36 7.51 4.50
CA VAL A 31 -3.26 8.68 4.69
C VAL A 31 -4.38 8.33 5.64
N GLN A 32 -4.97 7.15 5.48
CA GLN A 32 -6.05 6.64 6.32
C GLN A 32 -6.13 5.11 6.27
N GLN A 33 -6.73 4.54 7.31
CA GLN A 33 -7.03 3.12 7.43
C GLN A 33 -8.34 2.98 8.19
N ALA A 34 -9.24 2.13 7.70
CA ALA A 34 -10.55 1.92 8.31
C ALA A 34 -11.12 0.55 7.98
N ASP A 35 -11.93 0.03 8.88
CA ASP A 35 -12.78 -1.12 8.61
C ASP A 35 -13.83 -0.79 7.56
N ILE A 36 -14.18 -1.77 6.75
CA ILE A 36 -15.26 -1.67 5.77
C ILE A 36 -16.33 -2.75 6.03
N SER A 37 -17.47 -2.64 5.37
CA SER A 37 -18.60 -3.57 5.55
C SER A 37 -18.32 -5.00 5.06
N ALA A 38 -17.29 -5.20 4.22
CA ALA A 38 -16.87 -6.54 3.81
C ALA A 38 -16.18 -7.26 5.00
N PRO A 39 -16.70 -8.41 5.46
CA PRO A 39 -16.16 -9.11 6.62
C PRO A 39 -14.66 -9.44 6.49
N GLY A 40 -13.88 -9.17 7.55
CA GLY A 40 -12.44 -9.46 7.59
C GLY A 40 -11.57 -8.58 6.69
N ARG A 41 -12.13 -7.53 6.11
CA ARG A 41 -11.44 -6.59 5.22
C ARG A 41 -11.34 -5.20 5.84
N GLU A 42 -10.30 -4.50 5.43
CA GLU A 42 -10.10 -3.08 5.72
C GLU A 42 -9.65 -2.34 4.46
N VAL A 43 -9.88 -1.04 4.45
CA VAL A 43 -9.29 -0.15 3.46
C VAL A 43 -8.05 0.52 4.06
N VAL A 44 -6.97 0.52 3.30
CA VAL A 44 -5.77 1.32 3.58
C VAL A 44 -5.57 2.24 2.39
N GLN A 45 -5.48 3.53 2.63
CA GLN A 45 -5.18 4.48 1.57
C GLN A 45 -3.83 5.14 1.83
N ALA A 46 -2.98 5.17 0.81
CA ALA A 46 -1.64 5.70 0.91
C ALA A 46 -1.24 6.52 -0.32
N VAL A 47 -0.39 7.51 -0.10
CA VAL A 47 0.32 8.20 -1.18
C VAL A 47 1.67 7.52 -1.37
N GLY A 48 1.94 7.07 -2.60
CA GLY A 48 3.25 6.61 -3.04
C GLY A 48 3.96 7.73 -3.80
N GLU A 49 5.21 8.02 -3.42
CA GLU A 49 6.09 8.98 -4.08
C GLU A 49 7.28 8.24 -4.66
N PHE A 50 7.58 8.52 -5.93
CA PHE A 50 8.64 7.86 -6.68
C PHE A 50 9.58 8.91 -7.28
N GLN A 51 10.85 8.87 -6.90
CA GLN A 51 11.89 9.61 -7.62
C GLN A 51 12.05 9.03 -9.04
N PRO A 52 12.61 9.76 -10.00
CA PRO A 52 12.89 9.22 -11.32
C PRO A 52 13.66 7.87 -11.25
N GLY A 53 13.16 6.85 -11.93
CA GLY A 53 13.70 5.50 -11.93
C GLY A 53 13.39 4.66 -10.70
N ALA A 54 12.78 5.21 -9.66
CA ALA A 54 12.47 4.49 -8.43
C ALA A 54 11.30 3.51 -8.60
N SER A 55 11.33 2.46 -7.78
CA SER A 55 10.37 1.35 -7.78
C SER A 55 10.37 0.68 -6.41
N PRO A 56 9.21 0.23 -5.88
CA PRO A 56 9.16 -0.57 -4.66
C PRO A 56 9.71 -1.99 -4.82
N GLY A 57 9.95 -2.45 -6.05
CA GLY A 57 10.24 -3.83 -6.36
C GLY A 57 8.99 -4.69 -6.52
N ARG A 58 9.16 -5.89 -7.09
CA ARG A 58 8.05 -6.84 -7.30
C ARG A 58 7.47 -7.30 -5.96
N HIS A 59 6.17 -7.24 -5.84
CA HIS A 59 5.47 -7.57 -4.59
C HIS A 59 4.00 -7.94 -4.85
N THR A 60 3.33 -8.36 -3.77
CA THR A 60 1.89 -8.63 -3.75
C THR A 60 1.23 -7.91 -2.59
N HIS A 61 -0.10 -7.78 -2.64
CA HIS A 61 -0.94 -7.35 -1.54
C HIS A 61 -1.95 -8.45 -1.17
N ALA A 62 -2.37 -8.50 0.09
CA ALA A 62 -3.40 -9.43 0.57
C ALA A 62 -4.83 -8.94 0.22
N GLY A 63 -5.01 -8.40 -0.97
CA GLY A 63 -6.24 -7.86 -1.51
C GLY A 63 -5.96 -7.02 -2.74
N GLU A 64 -6.98 -6.30 -3.20
CA GLU A 64 -6.90 -5.45 -4.38
C GLU A 64 -6.19 -4.13 -4.07
N GLU A 65 -5.48 -3.61 -5.08
CA GLU A 65 -5.01 -2.22 -5.11
C GLU A 65 -5.72 -1.47 -6.22
N VAL A 66 -6.31 -0.33 -5.88
CA VAL A 66 -6.86 0.64 -6.82
C VAL A 66 -5.94 1.85 -6.85
N GLY A 67 -5.16 2.00 -7.91
CA GLY A 67 -4.20 3.09 -8.09
C GLY A 67 -4.77 4.22 -8.94
N TYR A 68 -4.42 5.44 -8.59
CA TYR A 68 -4.71 6.64 -9.37
C TYR A 68 -3.46 7.52 -9.43
N VAL A 69 -2.98 7.84 -10.61
CA VAL A 69 -1.78 8.67 -10.79
C VAL A 69 -2.14 10.14 -10.56
N LEU A 70 -1.55 10.72 -9.53
CA LEU A 70 -1.75 12.13 -9.17
C LEU A 70 -0.80 13.05 -9.95
N GLU A 71 0.43 12.58 -10.21
CA GLU A 71 1.49 13.36 -10.83
C GLU A 71 2.48 12.42 -11.54
N GLY A 72 3.03 12.89 -12.65
CA GLY A 72 4.08 12.19 -13.37
C GLY A 72 3.61 10.99 -14.18
N THR A 73 4.50 10.02 -14.34
CA THR A 73 4.29 8.84 -15.20
C THR A 73 4.83 7.59 -14.54
N LEU A 74 4.02 6.54 -14.50
CA LEU A 74 4.38 5.24 -13.95
C LEU A 74 4.21 4.13 -15.00
N SER A 75 5.21 3.28 -15.12
CA SER A 75 5.12 2.01 -15.83
C SER A 75 4.74 0.92 -14.83
N VAL A 76 3.61 0.26 -15.03
CA VAL A 76 3.06 -0.77 -14.13
C VAL A 76 3.14 -2.12 -14.81
N GLU A 77 3.84 -3.06 -14.17
CA GLU A 77 3.95 -4.46 -14.57
C GLU A 77 2.99 -5.31 -13.73
N GLN A 78 2.30 -6.26 -14.36
CA GLN A 78 1.43 -7.22 -13.69
C GLN A 78 1.76 -8.64 -14.16
N GLY A 79 2.39 -9.44 -13.30
CA GLY A 79 2.89 -10.77 -13.65
C GLY A 79 3.86 -10.72 -14.82
N ASP A 80 3.61 -11.53 -15.84
CA ASP A 80 4.43 -11.60 -17.06
C ASP A 80 3.84 -10.82 -18.24
N LYS A 81 2.83 -9.99 -17.98
CA LYS A 81 2.22 -9.15 -19.02
C LYS A 81 3.13 -7.97 -19.35
N PRO A 82 3.07 -7.45 -20.58
CA PRO A 82 3.75 -6.21 -20.93
C PRO A 82 3.38 -5.09 -19.96
N ALA A 83 4.37 -4.28 -19.58
CA ALA A 83 4.13 -3.12 -18.74
C ALA A 83 3.22 -2.10 -19.43
N VAL A 84 2.33 -1.49 -18.67
CA VAL A 84 1.43 -0.43 -19.15
C VAL A 84 1.83 0.88 -18.48
N VAL A 85 1.91 1.94 -19.29
CA VAL A 85 2.27 3.28 -18.80
C VAL A 85 1.00 4.06 -18.45
N PHE A 86 0.96 4.56 -17.22
CA PHE A 86 -0.11 5.42 -16.70
C PHE A 86 0.43 6.82 -16.42
N LYS A 87 -0.34 7.84 -16.79
CA LYS A 87 -0.03 9.26 -16.59
C LYS A 87 -0.99 9.85 -15.56
N ALA A 88 -0.67 11.04 -15.07
CA ALA A 88 -1.56 11.81 -14.19
C ALA A 88 -3.00 11.83 -14.72
N GLY A 89 -3.98 11.54 -13.86
CA GLY A 89 -5.40 11.43 -14.19
C GLY A 89 -5.86 10.03 -14.62
N GLN A 90 -4.96 9.05 -14.74
CA GLN A 90 -5.28 7.67 -15.09
C GLN A 90 -5.22 6.75 -13.88
N GLY A 91 -6.06 5.72 -13.90
CA GLY A 91 -6.14 4.73 -12.84
C GLY A 91 -5.91 3.30 -13.33
N PHE A 92 -5.58 2.42 -12.39
CA PHE A 92 -5.40 0.99 -12.65
C PHE A 92 -5.89 0.18 -11.45
N VAL A 93 -6.12 -1.10 -11.66
CA VAL A 93 -6.45 -2.06 -10.61
C VAL A 93 -5.45 -3.22 -10.66
N ILE A 94 -4.90 -3.57 -9.50
CA ILE A 94 -4.12 -4.78 -9.31
C ILE A 94 -5.00 -5.79 -8.57
N PRO A 95 -5.28 -6.96 -9.15
CA PRO A 95 -6.03 -8.02 -8.48
C PRO A 95 -5.34 -8.52 -7.20
N ALA A 96 -6.12 -9.06 -6.26
CA ALA A 96 -5.59 -9.64 -5.03
C ALA A 96 -4.52 -10.71 -5.33
N GLY A 97 -3.39 -10.62 -4.62
CA GLY A 97 -2.28 -11.56 -4.75
C GLY A 97 -1.50 -11.51 -6.07
N GLN A 98 -1.84 -10.61 -6.97
CA GLN A 98 -1.11 -10.46 -8.24
C GLN A 98 0.27 -9.86 -8.00
N ILE A 99 1.31 -10.58 -8.45
CA ILE A 99 2.67 -10.01 -8.47
C ILE A 99 2.70 -8.83 -9.43
N HIS A 100 3.19 -7.70 -8.95
CA HIS A 100 3.27 -6.47 -9.74
C HIS A 100 4.41 -5.57 -9.27
N ASN A 101 4.69 -4.54 -10.06
CA ASN A 101 5.64 -3.49 -9.73
C ASN A 101 5.25 -2.21 -10.47
N ALA A 102 5.60 -1.07 -9.90
CA ALA A 102 5.47 0.24 -10.54
C ALA A 102 6.83 0.93 -10.56
N THR A 103 7.19 1.51 -11.69
CA THR A 103 8.46 2.24 -11.86
C THR A 103 8.19 3.63 -12.41
N ASN A 104 8.79 4.65 -11.83
CA ASN A 104 8.75 5.99 -12.40
C ASN A 104 9.64 6.05 -13.63
N THR A 105 9.04 6.14 -14.80
CA THR A 105 9.74 6.24 -16.09
C THR A 105 9.87 7.68 -16.60
N GLY A 106 9.38 8.64 -15.83
CA GLY A 106 9.50 10.07 -16.14
C GLY A 106 10.78 10.70 -15.59
N SER A 107 10.98 11.97 -15.90
CA SER A 107 12.14 12.76 -15.44
C SER A 107 11.88 13.53 -14.15
N GLY A 108 10.63 13.65 -13.72
CA GLY A 108 10.21 14.31 -12.48
C GLY A 108 9.68 13.29 -11.45
N ILE A 109 9.26 13.77 -10.30
CA ILE A 109 8.61 12.94 -9.27
C ILE A 109 7.28 12.42 -9.83
N ALA A 110 6.97 11.15 -9.56
CA ALA A 110 5.65 10.59 -9.76
C ALA A 110 4.97 10.36 -8.42
N ARG A 111 3.64 10.59 -8.37
CA ARG A 111 2.80 10.33 -7.19
C ARG A 111 1.56 9.56 -7.57
N ILE A 112 1.21 8.59 -6.73
CA ILE A 112 -0.06 7.87 -6.84
C ILE A 112 -0.84 7.99 -5.53
N LEU A 113 -2.17 7.95 -5.64
CA LEU A 113 -3.05 7.58 -4.54
C LEU A 113 -3.39 6.11 -4.73
N ALA A 114 -2.94 5.27 -3.81
CA ALA A 114 -3.24 3.84 -3.81
C ALA A 114 -4.25 3.53 -2.71
N THR A 115 -5.35 2.87 -3.08
CA THR A 115 -6.38 2.38 -2.17
C THR A 115 -6.33 0.87 -2.17
N TYR A 116 -5.96 0.30 -1.03
CA TYR A 116 -5.87 -1.14 -0.82
C TYR A 116 -7.12 -1.64 -0.08
N ILE A 117 -7.74 -2.69 -0.59
CA ILE A 117 -8.85 -3.39 0.07
C ILE A 117 -8.32 -4.77 0.45
N VAL A 118 -7.84 -4.90 1.68
CA VAL A 118 -6.99 -6.01 2.09
C VAL A 118 -7.53 -6.77 3.29
N GLU A 119 -7.03 -7.98 3.50
CA GLU A 119 -7.32 -8.78 4.69
C GLU A 119 -6.71 -8.14 5.92
N LYS A 120 -7.52 -8.01 6.98
CA LYS A 120 -7.05 -7.54 8.29
C LYS A 120 -5.95 -8.44 8.86
N GLY A 121 -4.95 -7.84 9.49
CA GLY A 121 -3.87 -8.57 10.16
C GLY A 121 -2.81 -9.15 9.22
N LYS A 122 -2.94 -8.96 7.92
CA LYS A 122 -1.92 -9.34 6.94
C LYS A 122 -0.97 -8.16 6.65
N PRO A 123 0.29 -8.42 6.31
CA PRO A 123 1.18 -7.37 5.82
C PRO A 123 0.58 -6.69 4.57
N LEU A 124 0.65 -5.35 4.51
CA LEU A 124 0.16 -4.62 3.34
C LEU A 124 0.91 -5.02 2.07
N THR A 125 2.21 -5.29 2.18
CA THR A 125 3.07 -5.66 1.06
C THR A 125 3.90 -6.89 1.42
N THR A 126 3.95 -7.86 0.52
CA THR A 126 4.81 -9.03 0.62
C THR A 126 5.74 -9.04 -0.60
N PRO A 127 7.08 -8.95 -0.39
CA PRO A 127 8.03 -9.05 -1.49
C PRO A 127 7.85 -10.35 -2.27
N ALA A 128 7.95 -10.28 -3.60
CA ALA A 128 7.92 -11.45 -4.47
C ALA A 128 9.33 -11.74 -5.01
N ALA A 129 9.63 -13.02 -5.20
CA ALA A 129 10.86 -13.44 -5.86
C ALA A 129 10.92 -12.93 -7.32
N LYS A 130 12.15 -12.75 -7.82
CA LYS A 130 12.42 -12.41 -9.22
C LYS A 130 12.00 -13.54 -10.15
#